data_c8d576251f23da56be6f9a413c8da527
#
_entry.id   c8d576251f23da56be6f9a413c8da527
#
_cell.length_a   1.000
_cell.length_b   1.000
_cell.length_c   1.000
_cell.angle_alpha   90.00
_cell.angle_beta   90.00
_cell.angle_gamma   90.00
#
_symmetry.space_group_name_H-M   'P 1'
#
loop_
_entity.id
_entity.type
_entity.pdbx_description
1 polymer ?
#
loop_
_entity_poly.entity_id
_entity_poly.type
_entity_poly.pdbx_seq_one_letter_code
_entity_poly.pdbx_strand_id
1 'polypeptide(L)'
;MVMAFHAIMANKMRSFLTMLGIIIGIGTVISIVSIGDTMRGLFADIYKDAGTTQAVVSIGYWVEDVRDSDYFTLDDLEKIREVFADEIAYIDSYASVSPDVRVGRTSMKFDLQGVDRDYQEVQPVTMVAGRYLNESDILGRKKNVVMEAESAGKLFGTEDAVGKTFRTTIYGDTDLYTVVGVYKKEMSAFQKLLMGGSSDTGSAFRTRCSPGRMIRFITAAYMQKKEPIWWISCPA
;
A
#
# COMPACT_ATOMS: atom_id res chain seq x y z
N MET A 1 35.40 10.58 -50.85
CA MET A 1 34.30 9.71 -50.34
C MET A 1 34.21 8.37 -51.07
N VAL A 2 34.38 8.29 -52.39
CA VAL A 2 34.26 7.02 -53.16
C VAL A 2 35.30 5.97 -52.74
N MET A 3 36.56 6.35 -52.45
CA MET A 3 37.60 5.42 -51.99
C MET A 3 37.28 4.76 -50.61
N ALA A 4 36.68 5.50 -49.67
CA ALA A 4 36.30 4.95 -48.38
C ALA A 4 35.18 3.90 -48.54
N PHE A 5 34.24 4.12 -49.42
CA PHE A 5 33.16 3.19 -49.73
C PHE A 5 33.67 1.88 -50.34
N HIS A 6 34.65 1.97 -51.25
CA HIS A 6 35.31 0.79 -51.82
C HIS A 6 36.11 -0.02 -50.80
N ALA A 7 36.78 0.64 -49.85
CA ALA A 7 37.52 -0.04 -48.78
C ALA A 7 36.58 -0.80 -47.79
N ILE A 8 35.41 -0.24 -47.53
CA ILE A 8 34.36 -0.90 -46.73
C ILE A 8 33.79 -2.11 -47.47
N MET A 9 33.54 -1.98 -48.76
CA MET A 9 33.03 -3.07 -49.62
C MET A 9 34.03 -4.23 -49.80
N ALA A 10 35.33 -3.95 -49.77
CA ALA A 10 36.38 -4.99 -49.91
C ALA A 10 36.47 -5.92 -48.68
N ASN A 11 36.08 -5.47 -47.51
CA ASN A 11 36.13 -6.24 -46.26
C ASN A 11 34.76 -6.25 -45.51
N LYS A 12 33.72 -6.67 -46.22
CA LYS A 12 32.31 -6.61 -45.76
C LYS A 12 32.09 -7.19 -44.35
N MET A 13 32.68 -8.35 -44.05
CA MET A 13 32.51 -9.03 -42.76
C MET A 13 33.14 -8.25 -41.59
N ARG A 14 34.33 -7.66 -41.81
CA ARG A 14 35.00 -6.88 -40.76
C ARG A 14 34.23 -5.58 -40.48
N SER A 15 33.79 -4.89 -41.56
CA SER A 15 33.03 -3.65 -41.43
C SER A 15 31.65 -3.90 -40.78
N PHE A 16 31.00 -5.01 -41.13
CA PHE A 16 29.74 -5.39 -40.51
C PHE A 16 29.89 -5.70 -39.02
N LEU A 17 30.91 -6.47 -38.61
CA LEU A 17 31.17 -6.80 -37.20
C LEU A 17 31.50 -5.58 -36.36
N THR A 18 32.30 -4.64 -36.90
CA THR A 18 32.61 -3.41 -36.16
C THR A 18 31.40 -2.49 -36.03
N MET A 19 30.58 -2.32 -37.06
CA MET A 19 29.31 -1.57 -36.96
C MET A 19 28.36 -2.21 -35.99
N LEU A 20 28.21 -3.51 -36.01
CA LEU A 20 27.34 -4.26 -35.09
C LEU A 20 27.78 -4.06 -33.64
N GLY A 21 29.10 -4.12 -33.37
CA GLY A 21 29.65 -3.86 -32.03
C GLY A 21 29.32 -2.46 -31.51
N ILE A 22 29.46 -1.45 -32.38
CA ILE A 22 29.14 -0.06 -32.00
C ILE A 22 27.63 0.10 -31.74
N ILE A 23 26.78 -0.45 -32.60
CA ILE A 23 25.31 -0.38 -32.44
C ILE A 23 24.88 -1.05 -31.14
N ILE A 24 25.39 -2.24 -30.83
CA ILE A 24 25.07 -2.94 -29.58
C ILE A 24 25.59 -2.15 -28.39
N GLY A 25 26.83 -1.64 -28.47
CA GLY A 25 27.40 -0.85 -27.37
C GLY A 25 26.59 0.40 -27.03
N ILE A 26 26.27 1.21 -28.04
CA ILE A 26 25.45 2.42 -27.85
C ILE A 26 24.03 2.07 -27.41
N GLY A 27 23.42 1.05 -28.06
CA GLY A 27 22.08 0.61 -27.73
C GLY A 27 21.97 0.12 -26.28
N THR A 28 22.97 -0.60 -25.79
CA THR A 28 23.00 -1.05 -24.39
C THR A 28 23.07 0.11 -23.41
N VAL A 29 23.91 1.11 -23.68
CA VAL A 29 24.03 2.29 -22.80
C VAL A 29 22.72 3.07 -22.76
N ILE A 30 22.10 3.32 -23.92
CA ILE A 30 20.80 4.02 -23.99
C ILE A 30 19.74 3.23 -23.21
N SER A 31 19.69 1.92 -23.38
CA SER A 31 18.71 1.07 -22.69
C SER A 31 18.87 1.13 -21.17
N ILE A 32 20.11 1.05 -20.67
CA ILE A 32 20.39 1.12 -19.22
C ILE A 32 19.97 2.48 -18.64
N VAL A 33 20.30 3.57 -19.32
CA VAL A 33 19.92 4.92 -18.86
C VAL A 33 18.41 5.09 -18.88
N SER A 34 17.74 4.67 -19.95
CA SER A 34 16.28 4.75 -20.07
C SER A 34 15.55 3.94 -18.99
N ILE A 35 16.04 2.74 -18.67
CA ILE A 35 15.51 1.94 -17.59
C ILE A 35 15.71 2.65 -16.23
N GLY A 36 16.90 3.22 -16.01
CA GLY A 36 17.20 3.96 -14.78
C GLY A 36 16.28 5.17 -14.57
N ASP A 37 16.04 5.95 -15.62
CA ASP A 37 15.16 7.12 -15.55
C ASP A 37 13.69 6.71 -15.35
N THR A 38 13.25 5.65 -16.01
CA THR A 38 11.90 5.09 -15.82
C THR A 38 11.71 4.62 -14.38
N MET A 39 12.67 3.89 -13.82
CA MET A 39 12.64 3.44 -12.43
C MET A 39 12.56 4.62 -11.44
N ARG A 40 13.36 5.67 -11.65
CA ARG A 40 13.30 6.88 -10.80
C ARG A 40 11.92 7.54 -10.83
N GLY A 41 11.32 7.66 -12.01
CA GLY A 41 9.97 8.19 -12.16
C GLY A 41 8.93 7.38 -11.40
N LEU A 42 8.99 6.05 -11.54
CA LEU A 42 8.08 5.13 -10.85
C LEU A 42 8.20 5.18 -9.32
N PHE A 43 9.43 5.22 -8.81
CA PHE A 43 9.63 5.39 -7.37
C PHE A 43 9.11 6.74 -6.89
N ALA A 44 9.36 7.83 -7.64
CA ALA A 44 8.84 9.14 -7.29
C ALA A 44 7.31 9.17 -7.22
N ASP A 45 6.62 8.50 -8.14
CA ASP A 45 5.16 8.43 -8.14
C ASP A 45 4.64 7.54 -6.98
N ILE A 46 5.26 6.40 -6.72
CA ILE A 46 4.91 5.55 -5.57
C ILE A 46 5.09 6.31 -4.24
N TYR A 47 6.18 7.06 -4.10
CA TYR A 47 6.42 7.84 -2.89
C TYR A 47 5.51 9.07 -2.76
N LYS A 48 5.05 9.66 -3.87
CA LYS A 48 4.04 10.73 -3.81
C LYS A 48 2.72 10.23 -3.24
N ASP A 49 2.29 9.06 -3.70
CA ASP A 49 1.02 8.47 -3.25
C ASP A 49 1.11 7.90 -1.82
N ALA A 50 2.27 7.37 -1.44
CA ALA A 50 2.52 6.85 -0.10
C ALA A 50 2.78 7.94 0.96
N GLY A 51 3.04 9.19 0.53
CA GLY A 51 3.47 10.28 1.41
C GLY A 51 4.92 10.09 1.90
N THR A 52 5.79 11.01 1.51
CA THR A 52 7.22 10.97 1.88
C THR A 52 7.51 11.30 3.34
N THR A 53 6.47 11.57 4.11
CA THR A 53 6.53 12.06 5.51
C THR A 53 5.94 11.07 6.51
N GLN A 54 5.93 9.78 6.17
CA GLN A 54 5.46 8.76 7.10
C GLN A 54 6.61 8.23 7.96
N ALA A 55 6.42 8.21 9.27
CA ALA A 55 7.29 7.52 10.21
C ALA A 55 6.58 6.27 10.73
N VAL A 56 7.28 5.15 10.74
CA VAL A 56 6.79 3.90 11.32
C VAL A 56 7.56 3.63 12.60
N VAL A 57 6.86 3.58 13.71
CA VAL A 57 7.43 3.19 15.00
C VAL A 57 6.97 1.77 15.30
N SER A 58 7.91 0.88 15.54
CA SER A 58 7.62 -0.53 15.79
C SER A 58 8.54 -1.10 16.86
N ILE A 59 8.06 -2.11 17.56
CA ILE A 59 8.93 -2.93 18.40
C ILE A 59 9.83 -3.74 17.47
N GLY A 60 11.14 -3.65 17.67
CA GLY A 60 12.12 -4.33 16.83
C GLY A 60 11.89 -5.85 16.79
N TYR A 61 12.06 -6.45 15.63
CA TYR A 61 11.92 -7.92 15.45
C TYR A 61 13.02 -8.71 16.20
N TRP A 62 14.08 -8.03 16.60
CA TRP A 62 15.25 -8.59 17.28
C TRP A 62 15.13 -8.63 18.81
N VAL A 63 14.03 -8.10 19.36
CA VAL A 63 13.79 -8.11 20.82
C VAL A 63 13.16 -9.45 21.18
N GLU A 64 13.91 -10.30 21.88
CA GLU A 64 13.47 -11.65 22.22
C GLU A 64 12.47 -11.67 23.38
N ASP A 65 12.56 -10.73 24.33
CA ASP A 65 11.71 -10.66 25.53
C ASP A 65 10.74 -9.47 25.48
N VAL A 66 9.85 -9.42 24.47
CA VAL A 66 8.81 -8.41 24.40
C VAL A 66 7.72 -8.70 25.42
N ARG A 67 7.50 -7.78 26.37
CA ARG A 67 6.45 -7.85 27.37
C ARG A 67 5.18 -7.20 26.86
N ASP A 68 4.05 -7.57 27.45
CA ASP A 68 2.76 -6.99 27.13
C ASP A 68 2.73 -5.47 27.35
N SER A 69 3.52 -4.96 28.30
CA SER A 69 3.69 -3.52 28.57
C SER A 69 4.46 -2.74 27.49
N ASP A 70 5.16 -3.44 26.60
CA ASP A 70 6.00 -2.81 25.59
C ASP A 70 5.21 -2.50 24.30
N TYR A 71 3.97 -2.98 24.23
CA TYR A 71 3.06 -2.67 23.12
C TYR A 71 2.34 -1.35 23.36
N PHE A 72 2.06 -0.66 22.26
CA PHE A 72 1.28 0.56 22.29
C PHE A 72 -0.19 0.27 22.63
N THR A 73 -0.75 1.09 23.50
CA THR A 73 -2.18 1.09 23.80
C THR A 73 -2.89 2.19 23.00
N LEU A 74 -4.21 2.17 22.96
CA LEU A 74 -4.99 3.27 22.36
C LEU A 74 -4.77 4.59 23.13
N ASP A 75 -4.60 4.52 24.44
CA ASP A 75 -4.33 5.70 25.28
C ASP A 75 -2.96 6.31 24.95
N ASP A 76 -1.97 5.48 24.58
CA ASP A 76 -0.66 5.98 24.14
C ASP A 76 -0.77 6.68 22.79
N LEU A 77 -1.60 6.17 21.88
CA LEU A 77 -1.86 6.83 20.59
C LEU A 77 -2.55 8.19 20.80
N GLU A 78 -3.51 8.28 21.72
CA GLU A 78 -4.18 9.54 22.07
C GLU A 78 -3.20 10.54 22.65
N LYS A 79 -2.34 10.13 23.59
CA LYS A 79 -1.28 10.98 24.16
C LYS A 79 -0.31 11.49 23.10
N ILE A 80 0.13 10.61 22.18
CA ILE A 80 1.01 11.00 21.07
C ILE A 80 0.30 12.02 20.18
N ARG A 81 -0.99 11.82 19.88
CA ARG A 81 -1.79 12.75 19.10
C ARG A 81 -1.92 14.11 19.79
N GLU A 82 -2.13 14.14 21.10
CA GLU A 82 -2.21 15.38 21.89
C GLU A 82 -0.87 16.13 21.93
N VAL A 83 0.22 15.43 22.18
CA VAL A 83 1.57 16.02 22.29
C VAL A 83 2.04 16.59 20.95
N PHE A 84 1.73 15.93 19.85
CA PHE A 84 2.19 16.29 18.50
C PHE A 84 1.05 16.81 17.61
N ALA A 85 -0.01 17.37 18.18
CA ALA A 85 -1.21 17.81 17.47
C ALA A 85 -0.92 18.77 16.30
N ASP A 86 0.10 19.63 16.45
CA ASP A 86 0.50 20.61 15.43
C ASP A 86 1.49 20.03 14.39
N GLU A 87 2.02 18.84 14.66
CA GLU A 87 3.10 18.25 13.85
C GLU A 87 2.66 17.01 13.09
N ILE A 88 1.72 16.24 13.65
CA ILE A 88 1.25 14.99 13.09
C ILE A 88 -0.15 15.18 12.50
N ALA A 89 -0.27 14.96 11.19
CA ALA A 89 -1.57 14.98 10.52
C ALA A 89 -2.41 13.75 10.82
N TYR A 90 -1.75 12.60 11.07
CA TYR A 90 -2.43 11.33 11.19
C TYR A 90 -1.58 10.31 11.97
N ILE A 91 -2.21 9.54 12.82
CA ILE A 91 -1.61 8.38 13.47
C ILE A 91 -2.49 7.17 13.20
N ASP A 92 -1.91 6.14 12.64
CA ASP A 92 -2.57 4.85 12.47
C ASP A 92 -1.79 3.73 13.16
N SER A 93 -2.52 2.80 13.73
CA SER A 93 -1.92 1.50 14.06
C SER A 93 -2.14 0.59 12.88
N TYR A 94 -1.11 0.25 12.18
CA TYR A 94 -1.16 -0.72 11.11
C TYR A 94 -1.63 -2.09 11.65
N ALA A 95 -2.91 -2.33 11.54
CA ALA A 95 -3.54 -3.58 11.94
C ALA A 95 -4.17 -4.24 10.72
N SER A 96 -3.35 -5.01 10.00
CA SER A 96 -3.83 -5.88 8.92
C SER A 96 -3.98 -7.31 9.41
N VAL A 97 -5.02 -7.97 8.96
CA VAL A 97 -5.24 -9.40 9.14
C VAL A 97 -5.67 -10.01 7.81
N SER A 98 -5.20 -11.21 7.53
CA SER A 98 -5.46 -11.87 6.25
C SER A 98 -6.29 -13.16 6.47
N PRO A 99 -7.56 -13.03 6.88
CA PRO A 99 -8.43 -14.17 7.09
C PRO A 99 -8.93 -14.77 5.77
N ASP A 100 -9.32 -16.03 5.84
CA ASP A 100 -10.08 -16.66 4.77
C ASP A 100 -11.56 -16.26 4.89
N VAL A 101 -12.10 -15.71 3.80
CA VAL A 101 -13.50 -15.31 3.68
C VAL A 101 -14.20 -16.29 2.76
N ARG A 102 -15.38 -16.78 3.16
CA ARG A 102 -16.18 -17.69 2.36
C ARG A 102 -17.60 -17.17 2.18
N VAL A 103 -18.03 -17.14 0.93
CA VAL A 103 -19.42 -16.85 0.55
C VAL A 103 -19.90 -17.93 -0.42
N GLY A 104 -20.86 -18.74 0.01
CA GLY A 104 -21.33 -19.89 -0.78
C GLY A 104 -20.22 -20.89 -1.09
N ARG A 105 -19.89 -21.05 -2.37
CA ARG A 105 -18.81 -21.94 -2.83
C ARG A 105 -17.48 -21.24 -3.05
N THR A 106 -17.47 -19.91 -3.03
CA THR A 106 -16.27 -19.09 -3.25
C THR A 106 -15.55 -18.89 -1.93
N SER A 107 -14.25 -19.13 -1.91
CA SER A 107 -13.37 -18.81 -0.78
C SER A 107 -12.14 -18.09 -1.29
N MET A 108 -11.76 -17.01 -0.62
CA MET A 108 -10.57 -16.25 -0.95
C MET A 108 -9.96 -15.62 0.30
N LYS A 109 -8.66 -15.35 0.27
CA LYS A 109 -8.01 -14.57 1.32
C LYS A 109 -8.34 -13.10 1.16
N PHE A 110 -8.56 -12.44 2.29
CA PHE A 110 -8.77 -11.00 2.34
C PHE A 110 -7.71 -10.34 3.19
N ASP A 111 -7.14 -9.27 2.69
CA ASP A 111 -6.37 -8.34 3.51
C ASP A 111 -7.33 -7.31 4.11
N LEU A 112 -7.69 -7.53 5.37
CA LEU A 112 -8.59 -6.65 6.12
C LEU A 112 -7.77 -5.68 6.94
N GLN A 113 -7.65 -4.46 6.44
CA GLN A 113 -6.97 -3.38 7.14
C GLN A 113 -7.93 -2.68 8.11
N GLY A 114 -7.57 -2.66 9.39
CA GLY A 114 -8.27 -1.84 10.39
C GLY A 114 -7.90 -0.38 10.18
N VAL A 115 -8.90 0.49 10.02
CA VAL A 115 -8.70 1.92 9.78
C VAL A 115 -9.37 2.76 10.87
N ASP A 116 -8.82 3.93 11.13
CA ASP A 116 -9.38 4.98 11.97
C ASP A 116 -10.12 6.02 11.11
N ARG A 117 -10.77 7.00 11.74
CA ARG A 117 -11.59 8.00 11.06
C ARG A 117 -10.80 8.85 10.06
N ASP A 118 -9.57 9.18 10.40
CA ASP A 118 -8.73 10.11 9.64
C ASP A 118 -8.00 9.42 8.45
N TYR A 119 -8.14 8.09 8.32
CA TYR A 119 -7.43 7.33 7.30
C TYR A 119 -7.75 7.77 5.87
N GLN A 120 -9.00 8.20 5.62
CA GLN A 120 -9.42 8.64 4.30
C GLN A 120 -8.76 9.97 3.87
N GLU A 121 -8.33 10.80 4.82
CA GLU A 121 -7.63 12.05 4.54
C GLU A 121 -6.20 11.79 4.04
N VAL A 122 -5.59 10.72 4.53
CA VAL A 122 -4.21 10.35 4.19
C VAL A 122 -4.15 9.44 2.97
N GLN A 123 -5.09 8.53 2.84
CA GLN A 123 -5.22 7.65 1.69
C GLN A 123 -6.63 7.74 1.11
N PRO A 124 -6.92 8.78 0.31
CA PRO A 124 -8.23 8.93 -0.32
C PRO A 124 -8.47 7.77 -1.29
N VAL A 125 -9.66 7.19 -1.21
CA VAL A 125 -10.11 6.13 -2.12
C VAL A 125 -11.31 6.62 -2.91
N THR A 126 -11.37 6.24 -4.19
CA THR A 126 -12.51 6.57 -5.05
C THR A 126 -13.66 5.60 -4.80
N MET A 127 -14.74 6.08 -4.19
CA MET A 127 -15.92 5.27 -3.94
C MET A 127 -16.71 5.04 -5.23
N VAL A 128 -17.08 3.79 -5.49
CA VAL A 128 -17.90 3.37 -6.64
C VAL A 128 -19.37 3.25 -6.25
N ALA A 129 -19.63 2.71 -5.05
CA ALA A 129 -20.97 2.51 -4.53
C ALA A 129 -20.99 2.58 -3.00
N GLY A 130 -22.14 2.98 -2.43
CA GLY A 130 -22.28 3.09 -0.99
C GLY A 130 -21.52 4.25 -0.37
N ARG A 131 -21.00 4.06 0.82
CA ARG A 131 -20.29 5.08 1.61
C ARG A 131 -19.03 4.52 2.23
N TYR A 132 -18.12 5.41 2.60
CA TYR A 132 -16.97 5.07 3.43
C TYR A 132 -17.38 4.84 4.90
N LEU A 133 -16.46 4.30 5.71
CA LEU A 133 -16.65 4.14 7.14
C LEU A 133 -16.75 5.52 7.80
N ASN A 134 -17.76 5.71 8.60
CA ASN A 134 -17.99 6.96 9.32
C ASN A 134 -17.64 6.82 10.80
N GLU A 135 -17.56 7.96 11.48
CA GLU A 135 -17.24 8.01 12.90
C GLU A 135 -18.18 7.15 13.76
N SER A 136 -19.47 7.10 13.43
CA SER A 136 -20.44 6.26 14.16
C SER A 136 -20.18 4.75 13.99
N ASP A 137 -19.57 4.35 12.88
CA ASP A 137 -19.19 2.96 12.68
C ASP A 137 -17.96 2.60 13.53
N ILE A 138 -17.02 3.54 13.63
CA ILE A 138 -15.78 3.39 14.37
C ILE A 138 -16.05 3.39 15.87
N LEU A 139 -16.71 4.43 16.39
CA LEU A 139 -17.08 4.55 17.79
C LEU A 139 -18.02 3.43 18.25
N GLY A 140 -19.00 3.08 17.39
CA GLY A 140 -19.94 1.99 17.63
C GLY A 140 -19.34 0.60 17.43
N ARG A 141 -18.07 0.49 17.01
CA ARG A 141 -17.37 -0.78 16.71
C ARG A 141 -18.20 -1.71 15.81
N LYS A 142 -18.90 -1.10 14.85
CA LYS A 142 -19.74 -1.87 13.93
C LYS A 142 -18.89 -2.74 13.04
N LYS A 143 -19.38 -3.91 12.70
CA LYS A 143 -18.73 -4.86 11.79
C LYS A 143 -18.97 -4.48 10.33
N ASN A 144 -18.71 -3.21 10.01
CA ASN A 144 -18.86 -2.67 8.67
C ASN A 144 -17.52 -2.71 7.94
N VAL A 145 -17.59 -2.99 6.64
CA VAL A 145 -16.41 -3.02 5.76
C VAL A 145 -16.66 -2.22 4.49
N VAL A 146 -15.60 -1.64 3.97
CA VAL A 146 -15.56 -1.06 2.63
C VAL A 146 -14.61 -1.92 1.79
N MET A 147 -15.10 -2.48 0.70
CA MET A 147 -14.44 -3.52 -0.08
C MET A 147 -14.01 -2.99 -1.45
N GLU A 148 -12.90 -3.49 -1.95
CA GLU A 148 -12.47 -3.20 -3.31
C GLU A 148 -13.41 -3.84 -4.34
N ALA A 149 -13.74 -3.12 -5.43
CA ALA A 149 -14.70 -3.56 -6.46
C ALA A 149 -14.29 -4.90 -7.11
N GLU A 150 -13.01 -5.09 -7.42
CA GLU A 150 -12.51 -6.34 -7.98
C GLU A 150 -12.70 -7.51 -7.00
N SER A 151 -12.43 -7.27 -5.72
CA SER A 151 -12.62 -8.24 -4.65
C SER A 151 -14.10 -8.59 -4.43
N ALA A 152 -14.98 -7.58 -4.53
CA ALA A 152 -16.42 -7.77 -4.47
C ALA A 152 -16.92 -8.63 -5.64
N GLY A 153 -16.42 -8.36 -6.85
CA GLY A 153 -16.71 -9.17 -8.04
C GLY A 153 -16.30 -10.62 -7.90
N LYS A 154 -15.11 -10.89 -7.37
CA LYS A 154 -14.61 -12.25 -7.13
C LYS A 154 -15.40 -12.99 -6.06
N LEU A 155 -15.73 -12.32 -4.95
CA LEU A 155 -16.37 -12.96 -3.79
C LEU A 155 -17.88 -13.15 -3.99
N PHE A 156 -18.56 -12.12 -4.49
CA PHE A 156 -20.04 -12.08 -4.61
C PHE A 156 -20.55 -12.26 -6.04
N GLY A 157 -19.66 -12.32 -7.04
CA GLY A 157 -20.04 -12.38 -8.45
C GLY A 157 -20.59 -11.05 -9.01
N THR A 158 -20.48 -9.96 -8.27
CA THR A 158 -20.90 -8.61 -8.68
C THR A 158 -20.07 -7.56 -7.99
N GLU A 159 -19.74 -6.48 -8.69
CA GLU A 159 -19.05 -5.33 -8.12
C GLU A 159 -19.96 -4.53 -7.17
N ASP A 160 -21.27 -4.57 -7.36
CA ASP A 160 -22.24 -3.98 -6.41
C ASP A 160 -22.51 -4.96 -5.26
N ALA A 161 -21.70 -4.84 -4.23
CA ALA A 161 -21.78 -5.67 -3.04
C ALA A 161 -22.36 -4.92 -1.82
N VAL A 162 -22.81 -3.68 -1.98
CA VAL A 162 -23.35 -2.89 -0.86
C VAL A 162 -24.54 -3.60 -0.23
N GLY A 163 -24.51 -3.72 1.10
CA GLY A 163 -25.54 -4.42 1.89
C GLY A 163 -25.34 -5.95 1.98
N LYS A 164 -24.42 -6.53 1.20
CA LYS A 164 -24.09 -7.96 1.33
C LYS A 164 -23.27 -8.22 2.57
N THR A 165 -23.38 -9.44 3.07
CA THR A 165 -22.69 -9.87 4.29
C THR A 165 -21.83 -11.10 4.05
N PHE A 166 -20.76 -11.20 4.81
CA PHE A 166 -19.91 -12.40 4.84
C PHE A 166 -19.44 -12.70 6.28
N ARG A 167 -19.15 -13.96 6.51
CA ARG A 167 -18.57 -14.39 7.79
C ARG A 167 -17.08 -14.63 7.61
N THR A 168 -16.32 -14.23 8.61
CA THR A 168 -14.92 -14.55 8.69
C THR A 168 -14.46 -14.69 10.12
N THR A 169 -13.42 -15.49 10.33
CA THR A 169 -12.82 -15.71 11.64
C THR A 169 -11.54 -14.92 11.76
N ILE A 170 -11.52 -13.99 12.71
CA ILE A 170 -10.35 -13.17 13.00
C ILE A 170 -9.93 -13.48 14.43
N TYR A 171 -8.74 -14.02 14.61
CA TYR A 171 -8.17 -14.39 15.92
C TYR A 171 -9.02 -15.35 16.76
N GLY A 172 -9.76 -16.24 16.13
CA GLY A 172 -10.62 -17.21 16.80
C GLY A 172 -12.08 -16.77 16.96
N ASP A 173 -12.38 -15.48 16.81
CA ASP A 173 -13.74 -14.97 16.84
C ASP A 173 -14.34 -14.95 15.45
N THR A 174 -15.49 -15.59 15.27
CA THR A 174 -16.21 -15.60 14.01
C THR A 174 -17.31 -14.54 14.01
N ASP A 175 -17.16 -13.57 13.12
CA ASP A 175 -18.04 -12.43 13.03
C ASP A 175 -18.69 -12.31 11.66
N LEU A 176 -19.87 -11.66 11.64
CA LEU A 176 -20.57 -11.27 10.42
C LEU A 176 -20.22 -9.83 10.08
N TYR A 177 -19.65 -9.62 8.91
CA TYR A 177 -19.32 -8.30 8.39
C TYR A 177 -20.30 -7.88 7.30
N THR A 178 -20.66 -6.60 7.30
CA THR A 178 -21.57 -6.00 6.31
C THR A 178 -20.79 -5.04 5.41
N VAL A 179 -20.92 -5.20 4.11
CA VAL A 179 -20.33 -4.29 3.12
C VAL A 179 -21.17 -3.02 3.05
N VAL A 180 -20.61 -1.88 3.46
CA VAL A 180 -21.30 -0.56 3.43
C VAL A 180 -20.87 0.31 2.27
N GLY A 181 -19.79 -0.05 1.62
CA GLY A 181 -19.30 0.64 0.43
C GLY A 181 -18.36 -0.20 -0.39
N VAL A 182 -18.21 0.20 -1.64
CA VAL A 182 -17.30 -0.39 -2.61
C VAL A 182 -16.43 0.71 -3.18
N TYR A 183 -15.12 0.51 -3.17
CA TYR A 183 -14.14 1.46 -3.69
C TYR A 183 -13.35 0.86 -4.85
N LYS A 184 -12.80 1.72 -5.68
CA LYS A 184 -11.89 1.34 -6.74
C LYS A 184 -10.48 1.81 -6.38
N LYS A 185 -9.52 0.89 -6.43
CA LYS A 185 -8.12 1.22 -6.29
C LYS A 185 -7.55 1.55 -7.66
N GLU A 186 -7.10 2.78 -7.85
CA GLU A 186 -6.42 3.19 -9.07
C GLU A 186 -4.96 2.72 -9.01
N MET A 187 -4.71 1.56 -9.58
CA MET A 187 -3.35 1.07 -9.78
C MET A 187 -2.93 1.34 -11.22
N SER A 188 -1.73 1.89 -11.42
CA SER A 188 -1.18 2.03 -12.76
C SER A 188 -1.00 0.66 -13.40
N ALA A 189 -1.06 0.58 -14.75
CA ALA A 189 -0.85 -0.67 -15.48
C ALA A 189 0.49 -1.31 -15.13
N PHE A 190 1.49 -0.50 -14.81
CA PHE A 190 2.81 -0.94 -14.42
C PHE A 190 2.84 -1.50 -12.98
N GLN A 191 2.15 -0.89 -12.03
CA GLN A 191 1.99 -1.44 -10.68
C GLN A 191 1.31 -2.81 -10.72
N LYS A 192 0.28 -2.97 -11.56
CA LYS A 192 -0.36 -4.27 -11.79
C LYS A 192 0.60 -5.30 -12.37
N LEU A 193 1.49 -4.89 -13.27
CA LEU A 193 2.49 -5.77 -13.86
C LEU A 193 3.57 -6.19 -12.85
N LEU A 194 4.08 -5.26 -12.04
CA LEU A 194 5.10 -5.52 -11.02
C LEU A 194 4.58 -6.36 -9.85
N MET A 195 3.34 -6.14 -9.44
CA MET A 195 2.70 -6.89 -8.36
C MET A 195 2.13 -8.24 -8.80
N GLY A 196 2.41 -8.66 -10.05
CA GLY A 196 2.11 -10.00 -10.52
C GLY A 196 0.67 -10.25 -10.92
N GLY A 197 -0.02 -9.26 -11.49
CA GLY A 197 -1.43 -9.43 -11.90
C GLY A 197 -2.37 -9.53 -10.70
N SER A 198 -3.64 -9.75 -10.95
CA SER A 198 -4.65 -9.84 -9.89
C SER A 198 -4.20 -10.77 -8.76
N SER A 199 -3.85 -10.21 -7.61
CA SER A 199 -3.62 -11.03 -6.41
C SER A 199 -4.92 -11.78 -6.10
N ASP A 200 -4.83 -13.09 -5.84
CA ASP A 200 -5.99 -13.87 -5.36
C ASP A 200 -6.46 -13.40 -3.96
N THR A 201 -5.81 -12.39 -3.42
CA THR A 201 -6.12 -11.78 -2.13
C THR A 201 -7.00 -10.57 -2.33
N GLY A 202 -8.19 -10.59 -1.77
CA GLY A 202 -9.10 -9.46 -1.75
C GLY A 202 -8.63 -8.38 -0.78
N SER A 203 -9.05 -7.14 -1.01
CA SER A 203 -8.70 -6.00 -0.17
C SER A 203 -9.95 -5.32 0.39
N ALA A 204 -9.96 -5.05 1.68
CA ALA A 204 -11.06 -4.33 2.33
C ALA A 204 -10.59 -3.57 3.57
N PHE A 205 -11.23 -2.44 3.84
CA PHE A 205 -11.09 -1.66 5.06
C PHE A 205 -12.19 -2.02 6.05
N ARG A 206 -11.86 -2.15 7.32
CA ARG A 206 -12.81 -2.40 8.39
C ARG A 206 -12.63 -1.39 9.52
N THR A 207 -13.66 -1.21 10.34
CA THR A 207 -13.51 -0.51 11.61
C THR A 207 -12.56 -1.28 12.51
N ARG A 208 -11.70 -0.57 13.23
CA ARG A 208 -10.84 -1.19 14.23
C ARG A 208 -11.70 -1.73 15.37
N CYS A 209 -11.83 -3.02 15.44
CA CYS A 209 -12.56 -3.71 16.50
C CYS A 209 -11.58 -4.42 17.42
N SER A 210 -10.95 -3.77 18.39
CA SER A 210 -10.50 -4.49 19.58
C SER A 210 -10.07 -3.54 20.70
N PRO A 211 -10.78 -3.49 21.82
CA PRO A 211 -10.20 -3.02 23.06
C PRO A 211 -9.27 -4.11 23.58
N GLY A 212 -8.07 -3.73 23.92
CA GLY A 212 -7.12 -4.59 24.63
C GLY A 212 -6.14 -5.40 23.77
N ARG A 213 -6.08 -5.20 22.45
CA ARG A 213 -4.98 -5.75 21.66
C ARG A 213 -3.86 -4.76 21.48
N MET A 214 -2.71 -5.23 21.84
CA MET A 214 -1.42 -4.59 21.75
C MET A 214 -1.13 -4.19 20.30
N ILE A 215 -0.79 -2.93 20.10
CA ILE A 215 -0.46 -2.37 18.81
C ILE A 215 1.04 -2.49 18.64
N ARG A 216 1.47 -3.32 17.69
CA ARG A 216 2.89 -3.57 17.43
C ARG A 216 3.53 -2.49 16.56
N PHE A 217 2.73 -1.83 15.74
CA PHE A 217 3.19 -0.85 14.76
C PHE A 217 2.32 0.39 14.82
N ILE A 218 2.94 1.54 14.81
CA ILE A 218 2.30 2.84 14.65
C ILE A 218 2.87 3.48 13.39
N THR A 219 2.01 3.97 12.54
CA THR A 219 2.41 4.82 11.41
C THR A 219 1.89 6.22 11.69
N ALA A 220 2.77 7.19 11.74
CA ALA A 220 2.44 8.60 11.86
C ALA A 220 2.77 9.31 10.55
N ALA A 221 1.81 10.04 9.99
CA ALA A 221 2.04 10.94 8.88
C ALA A 221 2.22 12.36 9.39
N TYR A 222 3.34 12.96 9.03
CA TYR A 222 3.73 14.30 9.45
C TYR A 222 3.08 15.36 8.56
N MET A 223 2.52 16.40 9.14
CA MET A 223 2.08 17.57 8.38
C MET A 223 3.30 18.30 7.81
N GLN A 224 3.37 18.41 6.49
CA GLN A 224 4.43 19.13 5.79
C GLN A 224 4.33 20.65 6.08
N LYS A 225 4.82 21.08 7.24
CA LYS A 225 5.21 22.48 7.42
C LYS A 225 6.41 22.71 6.51
N LYS A 226 6.42 23.77 5.74
CA LYS A 226 7.33 24.14 4.63
C LYS A 226 8.86 24.11 4.89
N GLU A 227 9.31 23.53 6.00
CA GLU A 227 10.74 23.43 6.29
C GLU A 227 11.12 21.98 6.68
N PRO A 228 12.15 21.38 6.08
CA PRO A 228 12.60 20.05 6.46
C PRO A 228 13.30 20.11 7.81
N ILE A 229 12.72 19.49 8.81
CA ILE A 229 13.36 19.33 10.12
C ILE A 229 14.34 18.16 10.02
N TRP A 230 15.62 18.45 9.88
CA TRP A 230 16.71 17.47 9.79
C TRP A 230 17.27 17.01 11.15
N TRP A 231 16.71 17.46 12.28
CA TRP A 231 17.28 17.17 13.58
C TRP A 231 16.22 16.83 14.62
N ILE A 232 15.83 15.57 14.70
CA ILE A 232 15.41 15.00 15.97
C ILE A 232 16.60 14.18 16.47
N SER A 233 17.51 14.82 17.19
CA SER A 233 18.52 14.12 17.98
C SER A 233 17.83 13.56 19.21
N CYS A 234 17.70 12.24 19.32
CA CYS A 234 17.45 11.58 20.59
C CYS A 234 18.54 12.00 21.59
N PRO A 235 18.22 12.58 22.73
CA PRO A 235 19.18 12.68 23.81
C PRO A 235 19.51 11.27 24.31
N ALA A 236 20.82 11.03 24.50
CA ALA A 236 21.39 9.80 25.02
C ALA A 236 20.95 9.51 26.47
#